data_b50e0c3184ca3b76101a404c03696515
#
_entry.id   b50e0c3184ca3b76101a404c03696515
#
_cell.length_a   1.000
_cell.length_b   1.000
_cell.length_c   1.000
_cell.angle_alpha   90.00
_cell.angle_beta   90.00
_cell.angle_gamma   90.00
#
_symmetry.space_group_name_H-M   'P 1'
#
loop_
_entity.id
_entity.type
_entity.pdbx_description
1 polymer ?
#
loop_
_entity_poly.entity_id
_entity_poly.type
_entity_poly.pdbx_seq_one_letter_code
_entity_poly.pdbx_strand_id
1 'polypeptide(L)'
;MPPTAPVPGSWKDVLAEGRFAQFVLICLAVWLHAADSLVTATIMPSVGADLGGYAYFGWATAGFLLGSVVAGASAGWLTGRTGLRQAFVLSAVIYAFGCLMSAAAPDIWTFLAGRLVQGLGGGWLAGFSSVA
;
A
#
# COMPACT_ATOMS: atom_id res chain seq x y z
N MET A 1 -4.22 2.45 -45.00
CA MET A 1 -4.78 1.44 -44.09
C MET A 1 -5.10 2.16 -42.77
N PRO A 2 -6.34 2.09 -42.30
CA PRO A 2 -6.63 2.61 -40.96
C PRO A 2 -5.89 1.76 -39.93
N PRO A 3 -5.39 2.33 -38.83
CA PRO A 3 -4.74 1.57 -37.78
C PRO A 3 -5.74 0.55 -37.22
N THR A 4 -5.35 -0.69 -37.27
CA THR A 4 -6.14 -1.78 -36.68
C THR A 4 -6.32 -1.51 -35.20
N ALA A 5 -7.55 -1.52 -34.73
CA ALA A 5 -7.86 -1.38 -33.32
C ALA A 5 -7.05 -2.42 -32.51
N PRO A 6 -6.53 -2.07 -31.33
CA PRO A 6 -5.81 -3.02 -30.51
C PRO A 6 -6.69 -4.23 -30.26
N VAL A 7 -6.22 -5.40 -30.62
CA VAL A 7 -6.92 -6.67 -30.30
C VAL A 7 -7.00 -6.75 -28.78
N PRO A 8 -8.19 -7.02 -28.20
CA PRO A 8 -8.28 -7.20 -26.76
C PRO A 8 -7.32 -8.31 -26.33
N GLY A 9 -6.41 -7.96 -25.40
CA GLY A 9 -5.35 -8.84 -24.94
C GLY A 9 -5.91 -10.19 -24.49
N SER A 10 -5.36 -11.26 -25.02
CA SER A 10 -5.71 -12.62 -24.59
C SER A 10 -5.16 -12.89 -23.18
N TRP A 11 -5.83 -13.70 -22.40
CA TRP A 11 -5.30 -14.22 -21.13
C TRP A 11 -3.90 -14.84 -21.29
N LYS A 12 -3.59 -15.34 -22.49
CA LYS A 12 -2.26 -15.86 -22.82
C LYS A 12 -1.18 -14.77 -22.84
N ASP A 13 -1.55 -13.54 -23.14
CA ASP A 13 -0.62 -12.41 -23.14
C ASP A 13 -0.29 -11.95 -21.72
N VAL A 14 -1.21 -12.15 -20.77
CA VAL A 14 -0.99 -11.88 -19.34
C VAL A 14 -0.06 -12.92 -18.72
N LEU A 15 -0.11 -14.16 -19.22
CA LEU A 15 0.73 -15.27 -18.77
C LEU A 15 2.10 -15.31 -19.47
N ALA A 16 2.32 -14.46 -20.49
CA ALA A 16 3.59 -14.35 -21.19
C ALA A 16 4.69 -13.80 -20.28
N GLU A 17 5.94 -14.14 -20.58
CA GLU A 17 7.14 -13.88 -19.80
C GLU A 17 7.21 -12.45 -19.22
N GLY A 18 7.36 -12.35 -17.91
CA GLY A 18 7.51 -11.11 -17.15
C GLY A 18 6.19 -10.44 -16.74
N ARG A 19 5.12 -10.60 -17.49
CA ARG A 19 3.79 -10.00 -17.17
C ARG A 19 3.08 -10.75 -16.04
N PHE A 20 3.29 -12.05 -15.96
CA PHE A 20 2.72 -12.87 -14.89
C PHE A 20 3.21 -12.41 -13.50
N ALA A 21 4.51 -12.15 -13.37
CA ALA A 21 5.08 -11.63 -12.13
C ALA A 21 4.48 -10.26 -11.74
N GLN A 22 4.32 -9.36 -12.72
CA GLN A 22 3.66 -8.07 -12.49
C GLN A 22 2.20 -8.25 -12.06
N PHE A 23 1.46 -9.13 -12.72
CA PHE A 23 0.08 -9.42 -12.36
C PHE A 23 -0.04 -9.95 -10.93
N VAL A 24 0.82 -10.89 -10.54
CA VAL A 24 0.87 -11.43 -9.17
C VAL A 24 1.19 -10.33 -8.17
N LEU A 25 2.16 -9.46 -8.45
CA LEU A 25 2.53 -8.35 -7.58
C LEU A 25 1.37 -7.36 -7.39
N ILE A 26 0.65 -7.03 -8.46
CA ILE A 26 -0.55 -6.18 -8.39
C ILE A 26 -1.63 -6.82 -7.52
N CYS A 27 -1.92 -8.10 -7.75
CA CYS A 27 -2.90 -8.83 -6.95
C CYS A 27 -2.51 -8.89 -5.47
N LEU A 28 -1.24 -9.14 -5.17
CA LEU A 28 -0.73 -9.14 -3.81
C LEU A 28 -0.81 -7.77 -3.15
N ALA A 29 -0.51 -6.69 -3.88
CA ALA A 29 -0.61 -5.33 -3.37
C ALA A 29 -2.07 -4.96 -3.03
N VAL A 30 -3.01 -5.28 -3.91
CA VAL A 30 -4.45 -5.07 -3.69
C VAL A 30 -4.95 -5.92 -2.53
N TRP A 31 -4.57 -7.19 -2.48
CA TRP A 31 -4.93 -8.09 -1.39
C TRP A 31 -4.40 -7.60 -0.04
N LEU A 32 -3.14 -7.19 0.00
CA LEU A 32 -2.51 -6.66 1.21
C LEU A 32 -3.23 -5.40 1.70
N HIS A 33 -3.59 -4.50 0.80
CA HIS A 33 -4.33 -3.29 1.13
C HIS A 33 -5.74 -3.60 1.66
N ALA A 34 -6.44 -4.54 1.04
CA ALA A 34 -7.76 -4.99 1.52
C ALA A 34 -7.67 -5.67 2.88
N ALA A 35 -6.69 -6.56 3.07
CA ALA A 35 -6.45 -7.24 4.34
C ALA A 35 -6.13 -6.23 5.46
N ASP A 36 -5.28 -5.24 5.21
CA ASP A 36 -4.96 -4.19 6.17
C ASP A 36 -6.21 -3.41 6.60
N SER A 37 -7.06 -3.06 5.65
CA SER A 37 -8.32 -2.36 5.94
C SER A 37 -9.27 -3.18 6.82
N LEU A 38 -9.41 -4.47 6.53
CA LEU A 38 -10.25 -5.39 7.32
C LEU A 38 -9.66 -5.62 8.71
N VAL A 39 -8.37 -5.88 8.81
CA VAL A 39 -7.67 -6.08 10.09
C VAL A 39 -7.82 -4.83 10.95
N THR A 40 -7.59 -3.65 10.39
CA THR A 40 -7.73 -2.39 11.11
C THR A 40 -9.16 -2.22 11.65
N ALA A 41 -10.18 -2.44 10.83
CA ALA A 41 -11.57 -2.35 11.28
C ALA A 41 -11.89 -3.33 12.41
N THR A 42 -11.29 -4.52 12.38
CA THR A 42 -11.52 -5.58 13.37
C THR A 42 -10.81 -5.32 14.70
N ILE A 43 -9.57 -4.81 14.66
CA ILE A 43 -8.75 -4.60 15.86
C ILE A 43 -8.97 -3.25 16.53
N MET A 44 -9.54 -2.26 15.82
CA MET A 44 -9.72 -0.91 16.36
C MET A 44 -10.49 -0.84 17.67
N PRO A 45 -11.57 -1.62 17.91
CA PRO A 45 -12.24 -1.63 19.20
C PRO A 45 -11.31 -2.06 20.36
N SER A 46 -10.47 -3.08 20.13
CA SER A 46 -9.50 -3.53 21.13
C SER A 46 -8.41 -2.50 21.37
N VAL A 47 -7.87 -1.91 20.32
CA VAL A 47 -6.89 -0.82 20.41
C VAL A 47 -7.45 0.37 21.19
N GLY A 48 -8.70 0.75 20.92
CA GLY A 48 -9.36 1.83 21.65
C GLY A 48 -9.57 1.51 23.12
N ALA A 49 -9.86 0.26 23.46
CA ALA A 49 -10.00 -0.17 24.85
C ALA A 49 -8.65 -0.14 25.59
N ASP A 50 -7.58 -0.63 24.96
CA ASP A 50 -6.27 -0.76 25.58
C ASP A 50 -5.50 0.59 25.64
N LEU A 51 -5.60 1.40 24.61
CA LEU A 51 -4.89 2.66 24.49
C LEU A 51 -5.74 3.90 24.81
N GLY A 52 -7.02 3.73 25.09
CA GLY A 52 -7.93 4.83 25.44
C GLY A 52 -8.24 5.79 24.29
N GLY A 53 -8.14 5.33 23.06
CA GLY A 53 -8.15 6.17 21.87
C GLY A 53 -9.41 6.11 20.99
N TYR A 54 -10.59 5.83 21.54
CA TYR A 54 -11.83 5.75 20.75
C TYR A 54 -12.11 6.99 19.88
N ALA A 55 -11.79 8.18 20.39
CA ALA A 55 -11.94 9.42 19.63
C ALA A 55 -11.03 9.52 18.40
N TYR A 56 -9.98 8.73 18.35
CA TYR A 56 -8.96 8.77 17.30
C TYR A 56 -9.10 7.65 16.25
N PHE A 57 -10.17 6.87 16.28
CA PHE A 57 -10.41 5.80 15.30
C PHE A 57 -10.41 6.31 13.85
N GLY A 58 -11.10 7.42 13.62
CA GLY A 58 -11.11 8.08 12.31
C GLY A 58 -9.72 8.54 11.87
N TRP A 59 -8.88 8.95 12.81
CA TRP A 59 -7.52 9.39 12.53
C TRP A 59 -6.59 8.26 12.10
N ALA A 60 -6.80 7.05 12.59
CA ALA A 60 -6.01 5.89 12.15
C ALA A 60 -6.21 5.61 10.66
N THR A 61 -7.46 5.63 10.20
CA THR A 61 -7.78 5.48 8.78
C THR A 61 -7.36 6.70 7.97
N ALA A 62 -7.61 7.92 8.47
CA ALA A 62 -7.21 9.16 7.81
C ALA A 62 -5.69 9.26 7.66
N GLY A 63 -4.91 8.89 8.68
CA GLY A 63 -3.45 8.86 8.61
C GLY A 63 -2.93 7.91 7.54
N PHE A 64 -3.49 6.71 7.47
CA PHE A 64 -3.16 5.75 6.41
C PHE A 64 -3.50 6.30 5.02
N LEU A 65 -4.70 6.85 4.84
CA LEU A 65 -5.13 7.42 3.55
C LEU A 65 -4.28 8.62 3.13
N LEU A 66 -3.96 9.53 4.05
CA LEU A 66 -3.08 10.67 3.77
C LEU A 66 -1.70 10.19 3.32
N GLY A 67 -1.10 9.25 4.03
CA GLY A 67 0.16 8.63 3.65
C GLY A 67 0.09 7.99 2.26
N SER A 68 -0.99 7.26 1.98
CA SER A 68 -1.21 6.60 0.68
C SER A 68 -1.34 7.59 -0.48
N VAL A 69 -2.06 8.69 -0.28
CA VAL A 69 -2.24 9.72 -1.33
C VAL A 69 -0.92 10.42 -1.64
N VAL A 70 -0.18 10.83 -0.61
CA VAL A 70 1.14 11.49 -0.77
C VAL A 70 2.13 10.55 -1.45
N ALA A 71 2.17 9.30 -1.02
CA ALA A 71 3.05 8.30 -1.60
C ALA A 71 2.66 7.97 -3.04
N GLY A 72 1.38 7.77 -3.32
CA GLY A 72 0.88 7.52 -4.67
C GLY A 72 1.23 8.65 -5.64
N ALA A 73 1.05 9.91 -5.22
CA ALA A 73 1.42 11.07 -6.01
C ALA A 73 2.93 11.18 -6.29
N SER A 74 3.77 10.71 -5.35
CA SER A 74 5.23 10.73 -5.49
C SER A 74 5.82 9.45 -6.10
N ALA A 75 5.02 8.45 -6.42
CA ALA A 75 5.48 7.16 -6.92
C ALA A 75 6.31 7.26 -8.21
N GLY A 76 5.85 8.07 -9.17
CA GLY A 76 6.57 8.30 -10.42
C GLY A 76 7.94 8.95 -10.22
N TRP A 77 8.02 9.91 -9.30
CA TRP A 77 9.29 10.56 -8.96
C TRP A 77 10.28 9.58 -8.31
N LEU A 78 9.80 8.74 -7.39
CA LEU A 78 10.63 7.76 -6.71
C LEU A 78 11.16 6.70 -7.67
N THR A 79 10.32 6.17 -8.55
CA THR A 79 10.73 5.18 -9.56
C THR A 79 11.72 5.75 -10.58
N GLY A 80 11.57 7.03 -10.92
CA GLY A 80 12.50 7.73 -11.81
C GLY A 80 13.91 7.89 -11.23
N ARG A 81 14.03 7.94 -9.89
CA ARG A 81 15.33 8.09 -9.20
C ARG A 81 16.00 6.77 -8.85
N THR A 82 15.26 5.81 -8.38
CA THR A 82 15.81 4.56 -7.81
C THR A 82 15.61 3.34 -8.70
N GLY A 83 14.75 3.45 -9.70
CA GLY A 83 14.30 2.29 -10.47
C GLY A 83 13.19 1.51 -9.76
N LEU A 84 12.38 0.83 -10.55
CA LEU A 84 11.16 0.16 -10.08
C LEU A 84 11.44 -0.90 -9.00
N ARG A 85 12.47 -1.72 -9.19
CA ARG A 85 12.83 -2.79 -8.25
C ARG A 85 13.22 -2.26 -6.87
N GLN A 86 14.09 -1.24 -6.84
CA GLN A 86 14.55 -0.65 -5.57
C GLN A 86 13.42 0.09 -4.87
N ALA A 87 12.58 0.78 -5.65
CA ALA A 87 11.40 1.47 -5.14
C ALA A 87 10.42 0.49 -4.46
N PHE A 88 10.18 -0.68 -5.06
CA PHE A 88 9.36 -1.73 -4.46
C PHE A 88 9.92 -2.24 -3.14
N VAL A 89 11.22 -2.57 -3.11
CA VAL A 89 11.89 -3.06 -1.89
C VAL A 89 11.83 -2.02 -0.78
N LEU A 90 12.12 -0.76 -1.10
CA LEU A 90 12.07 0.35 -0.14
C LEU A 90 10.66 0.51 0.42
N SER A 91 9.65 0.49 -0.42
CA SER A 91 8.25 0.64 -0.01
C SER A 91 7.78 -0.52 0.86
N ALA A 92 8.19 -1.75 0.54
CA ALA A 92 7.88 -2.93 1.35
C ALA A 92 8.53 -2.86 2.74
N VAL A 93 9.79 -2.39 2.83
CA VAL A 93 10.48 -2.19 4.10
C VAL A 93 9.80 -1.11 4.94
N ILE A 94 9.43 0.02 4.34
CA ILE A 94 8.71 1.10 5.03
C ILE A 94 7.33 0.62 5.51
N TYR A 95 6.62 -0.13 4.70
CA TYR A 95 5.33 -0.73 5.08
C TYR A 95 5.49 -1.68 6.28
N ALA A 96 6.46 -2.59 6.23
CA ALA A 96 6.74 -3.52 7.31
C ALA A 96 7.14 -2.79 8.60
N PHE A 97 7.94 -1.74 8.50
CA PHE A 97 8.31 -0.90 9.65
C PHE A 97 7.08 -0.22 10.27
N GLY A 98 6.18 0.31 9.45
CA GLY A 98 4.90 0.87 9.92
C GLY A 98 4.03 -0.17 10.63
N CYS A 99 3.98 -1.40 10.13
CA CYS A 99 3.29 -2.51 10.79
C CYS A 99 3.88 -2.81 12.18
N LEU A 100 5.21 -2.88 12.28
CA LEU A 100 5.90 -3.12 13.55
C LEU A 100 5.66 -1.98 14.54
N MET A 101 5.71 -0.73 14.10
CA MET A 101 5.38 0.42 14.94
C MET A 101 3.96 0.35 15.47
N SER A 102 3.00 0.02 14.63
CA SER A 102 1.60 -0.09 15.03
C SER A 102 1.37 -1.27 15.99
N ALA A 103 2.02 -2.40 15.74
CA ALA A 103 1.89 -3.60 16.58
C ALA A 103 2.53 -3.44 17.96
N ALA A 104 3.63 -2.70 18.05
CA ALA A 104 4.37 -2.46 19.29
C ALA A 104 4.01 -1.13 19.96
N ALA A 105 2.98 -0.43 19.51
CA ALA A 105 2.61 0.90 19.98
C ALA A 105 2.24 0.89 21.48
N PRO A 106 2.96 1.64 22.34
CA PRO A 106 2.62 1.76 23.75
C PRO A 106 1.48 2.76 24.00
N ASP A 107 1.19 3.63 23.05
CA ASP A 107 0.17 4.67 23.10
C ASP A 107 -0.50 4.87 21.73
N ILE A 108 -1.61 5.63 21.75
CA ILE A 108 -2.39 5.90 20.53
C ILE A 108 -1.59 6.72 19.51
N TRP A 109 -0.72 7.61 19.95
CA TRP A 109 0.06 8.48 19.07
C TRP A 109 1.09 7.69 18.27
N THR A 110 1.78 6.75 18.89
CA THR A 110 2.71 5.83 18.22
C THR A 110 1.96 4.92 17.24
N PHE A 111 0.77 4.47 17.61
CA PHE A 111 -0.09 3.70 16.71
C PHE A 111 -0.48 4.52 15.48
N LEU A 112 -0.93 5.76 15.65
CA LEU A 112 -1.27 6.66 14.54
C LEU A 112 -0.07 6.95 13.63
N ALA A 113 1.10 7.18 14.21
CA ALA A 113 2.34 7.36 13.45
C ALA A 113 2.68 6.12 12.62
N GLY A 114 2.53 4.94 13.19
CA GLY A 114 2.67 3.66 12.48
C GLY A 114 1.71 3.53 11.31
N ARG A 115 0.46 3.95 11.48
CA ARG A 115 -0.56 3.96 10.41
C ARG A 115 -0.18 4.91 9.27
N LEU A 116 0.37 6.07 9.57
CA LEU A 116 0.86 7.01 8.55
C LEU A 116 2.03 6.42 7.75
N VAL A 117 3.01 5.82 8.43
CA VAL A 117 4.15 5.15 7.79
C VAL A 117 3.69 3.97 6.94
N GLN A 118 2.75 3.16 7.43
CA GLN A 118 2.11 2.09 6.67
C GLN A 118 1.44 2.62 5.40
N GLY A 119 0.73 3.75 5.51
CA GLY A 119 0.09 4.42 4.38
C GLY A 119 1.09 4.84 3.32
N LEU A 120 2.24 5.41 3.71
CA LEU A 120 3.32 5.78 2.79
C LEU A 120 3.84 4.56 2.03
N GLY A 121 4.20 3.49 2.72
CA GLY A 121 4.66 2.26 2.10
C GLY A 121 3.63 1.61 1.19
N GLY A 122 2.38 1.48 1.67
CA GLY A 122 1.26 0.91 0.91
C GLY A 122 0.88 1.74 -0.30
N GLY A 123 0.88 3.07 -0.18
CA GLY A 123 0.59 3.99 -1.28
C GLY A 123 1.63 3.93 -2.40
N TRP A 124 2.90 3.80 -2.08
CA TRP A 124 3.95 3.57 -3.07
C TRP A 124 3.78 2.21 -3.77
N LEU A 125 3.52 1.14 -3.01
CA LEU A 125 3.26 -0.18 -3.60
C LEU A 125 2.08 -0.15 -4.57
N ALA A 126 0.97 0.49 -4.19
CA ALA A 126 -0.19 0.68 -5.06
C ALA A 126 0.13 1.59 -6.27
N GLY A 127 0.86 2.69 -6.05
CA GLY A 127 1.28 3.60 -7.10
C GLY A 127 2.19 2.94 -8.15
N PHE A 128 3.12 2.11 -7.71
CA PHE A 128 4.02 1.39 -8.63
C PHE A 128 3.28 0.35 -9.46
N SER A 129 2.23 -0.27 -8.93
CA SER A 129 1.39 -1.19 -9.69
C SER A 129 0.69 -0.52 -10.87
N SER A 130 0.38 0.77 -10.74
CA SER A 130 -0.24 1.55 -11.82
C SER A 130 0.77 2.11 -12.82
N VAL A 131 2.04 2.27 -12.44
CA VAL A 131 3.14 2.74 -13.30
C VAL A 131 3.81 1.57 -14.04
N ALA A 132 3.79 0.39 -13.46
CA ALA A 132 4.30 -0.81 -14.09
C ALA A 132 3.34 -1.33 -15.16
#